data_ac9e60338b1376f34a65b0bf7194c161
#
_entry.id   ac9e60338b1376f34a65b0bf7194c161
#
_cell.length_a   1.000
_cell.length_b   1.000
_cell.length_c   1.000
_cell.angle_alpha   90.00
_cell.angle_beta   90.00
_cell.angle_gamma   90.00
#
_symmetry.space_group_name_H-M   'P 1'
#
loop_
_entity.id
_entity.type
_entity.pdbx_description
1 polymer ?
#
loop_
_entity_poly.entity_id
_entity_poly.type
_entity_poly.pdbx_seq_one_letter_code
_entity_poly.pdbx_strand_id
1 'polypeptide(L)'
;MKARTASVSRNTKETQIRVELNLDGTGTAKFSTGIAFLEHMLEQVARHGMIDLTIEGKGDVHIDHHHMVEDIGITLGQALDQALGDKSGVRRYGHAYVPLDEALTRVVVDLSGRPGLEYGLEFPRARVAEFDVDLFREFFQGFVNHAKVTLHIDNVRGRNAHHIAETAFKAFGRALRMAVEPDARATGVPSTKGTL
;
A
#
# COMPACT_ATOMS: atom_id res chain seq x y z
N MET A 1 -10.08 21.08 8.84
CA MET A 1 -10.41 19.86 8.06
C MET A 1 -10.64 18.71 9.03
N LYS A 2 -11.55 17.77 8.72
CA LYS A 2 -11.72 16.55 9.50
C LYS A 2 -10.44 15.71 9.37
N ALA A 3 -9.98 15.11 10.46
CA ALA A 3 -8.81 14.23 10.44
C ALA A 3 -9.07 13.05 9.49
N ARG A 4 -8.14 12.78 8.57
CA ARG A 4 -8.23 11.67 7.62
C ARG A 4 -7.59 10.42 8.22
N THR A 5 -8.29 9.86 9.19
CA THR A 5 -7.86 8.69 9.95
C THR A 5 -8.85 7.55 9.83
N ALA A 6 -8.37 6.32 9.96
CA ALA A 6 -9.18 5.12 10.02
C ALA A 6 -8.61 4.11 11.00
N SER A 7 -9.48 3.31 11.60
CA SER A 7 -9.11 2.11 12.37
C SER A 7 -10.02 0.97 11.93
N VAL A 8 -9.44 -0.05 11.34
CA VAL A 8 -10.16 -1.20 10.77
C VAL A 8 -9.63 -2.48 11.41
N SER A 9 -10.54 -3.36 11.78
CA SER A 9 -10.21 -4.72 12.24
C SER A 9 -10.89 -5.76 11.34
N ARG A 10 -10.12 -6.75 10.91
CA ARG A 10 -10.58 -7.90 10.14
C ARG A 10 -10.25 -9.17 10.90
N ASN A 11 -11.25 -9.94 11.22
CA ASN A 11 -11.12 -11.20 11.95
C ASN A 11 -11.72 -12.33 11.12
N THR A 12 -10.92 -13.30 10.79
CA THR A 12 -11.33 -14.54 10.11
C THR A 12 -11.05 -15.73 11.03
N LYS A 13 -11.19 -16.96 10.52
CA LYS A 13 -10.73 -18.15 11.24
C LYS A 13 -9.22 -18.35 11.16
N GLU A 14 -8.57 -17.69 10.21
CA GLU A 14 -7.15 -17.85 9.88
C GLU A 14 -6.31 -16.70 10.42
N THR A 15 -6.88 -15.47 10.43
CA THR A 15 -6.15 -14.25 10.80
C THR A 15 -6.98 -13.32 11.67
N GLN A 16 -6.28 -12.48 12.44
CA GLN A 16 -6.83 -11.35 13.17
C GLN A 16 -5.92 -10.14 12.89
N ILE A 17 -6.42 -9.20 12.11
CA ILE A 17 -5.66 -8.02 11.66
C ILE A 17 -6.33 -6.75 12.17
N ARG A 18 -5.52 -5.82 12.67
CA ARG A 18 -5.93 -4.45 12.98
C ARG A 18 -4.99 -3.47 12.31
N VAL A 19 -5.56 -2.51 11.59
CA VAL A 19 -4.85 -1.41 10.94
C VAL A 19 -5.36 -0.08 11.47
N GLU A 20 -4.44 0.78 11.91
CA GLU A 20 -4.70 2.20 12.19
C GLU A 20 -3.90 3.03 11.20
N LEU A 21 -4.58 3.94 10.51
CA LEU A 21 -4.02 4.78 9.46
C LEU A 21 -4.34 6.25 9.72
N ASN A 22 -3.32 7.11 9.55
CA ASN A 22 -3.47 8.56 9.49
C ASN A 22 -2.78 9.08 8.22
N LEU A 23 -3.58 9.60 7.27
CA LEU A 23 -3.08 10.12 6.00
C LEU A 23 -2.33 11.45 6.14
N ASP A 24 -2.56 12.18 7.22
CA ASP A 24 -1.93 13.46 7.55
C ASP A 24 -0.84 13.29 8.62
N GLY A 25 -0.16 12.15 8.61
CA GLY A 25 0.85 11.77 9.58
C GLY A 25 2.24 12.34 9.30
N THR A 26 3.23 11.79 10.01
CA THR A 26 4.63 12.15 9.95
C THR A 26 5.54 11.02 9.48
N GLY A 27 4.96 9.88 9.10
CA GLY A 27 5.69 8.68 8.69
C GLY A 27 6.05 7.77 9.88
N THR A 28 5.26 7.81 10.96
CA THR A 28 5.42 6.92 12.10
C THR A 28 4.90 5.52 11.76
N ALA A 29 5.69 4.50 12.06
CA ALA A 29 5.36 3.10 11.79
C ALA A 29 5.43 2.27 13.07
N LYS A 30 4.42 1.39 13.28
CA LYS A 30 4.41 0.40 14.35
C LYS A 30 3.83 -0.89 13.81
N PHE A 31 4.62 -1.96 13.80
CA PHE A 31 4.20 -3.24 13.26
C PHE A 31 4.42 -4.38 14.26
N SER A 32 3.50 -5.32 14.28
CA SER A 32 3.56 -6.57 15.03
C SER A 32 2.78 -7.64 14.28
N THR A 33 3.36 -8.13 13.17
CA THR A 33 2.72 -9.13 12.29
C THR A 33 3.43 -10.48 12.35
N GLY A 34 4.66 -10.50 12.84
CA GLY A 34 5.53 -11.67 12.83
C GLY A 34 6.19 -11.96 11.48
N ILE A 35 6.01 -11.09 10.46
CA ILE A 35 6.60 -11.23 9.13
C ILE A 35 7.58 -10.08 8.90
N ALA A 36 8.81 -10.23 9.41
CA ALA A 36 9.78 -9.15 9.50
C ALA A 36 10.08 -8.46 8.14
N PHE A 37 10.14 -9.22 7.03
CA PHE A 37 10.41 -8.61 5.73
C PHE A 37 9.22 -7.79 5.21
N LEU A 38 7.99 -8.23 5.44
CA LEU A 38 6.80 -7.43 5.11
C LEU A 38 6.74 -6.16 5.97
N GLU A 39 7.02 -6.25 7.27
CA GLU A 39 7.08 -5.09 8.17
C GLU A 39 8.09 -4.06 7.68
N HIS A 40 9.27 -4.50 7.25
CA HIS A 40 10.29 -3.64 6.65
C HIS A 40 9.78 -2.95 5.36
N MET A 41 9.04 -3.66 4.52
CA MET A 41 8.45 -3.07 3.30
C MET A 41 7.34 -2.06 3.65
N LEU A 42 6.49 -2.35 4.62
CA LEU A 42 5.43 -1.45 5.08
C LEU A 42 5.99 -0.19 5.77
N GLU A 43 7.15 -0.29 6.43
CA GLU A 43 7.88 0.86 6.96
C GLU A 43 8.27 1.84 5.85
N GLN A 44 8.66 1.33 4.67
CA GLN A 44 8.94 2.18 3.51
C GLN A 44 7.69 2.94 3.06
N VAL A 45 6.51 2.29 3.09
CA VAL A 45 5.24 2.95 2.75
C VAL A 45 4.93 4.08 3.73
N ALA A 46 4.99 3.82 5.03
CA ALA A 46 4.74 4.81 6.06
C ALA A 46 5.71 6.00 5.94
N ARG A 47 7.00 5.71 5.89
CA ARG A 47 8.06 6.72 5.87
C ARG A 47 8.03 7.61 4.64
N HIS A 48 7.94 7.01 3.44
CA HIS A 48 7.96 7.75 2.18
C HIS A 48 6.58 8.31 1.80
N GLY A 49 5.51 7.70 2.32
CA GLY A 49 4.14 8.19 2.23
C GLY A 49 3.83 9.35 3.17
N MET A 50 4.66 9.58 4.21
CA MET A 50 4.39 10.52 5.30
C MET A 50 3.03 10.26 5.97
N ILE A 51 2.66 8.97 6.07
CA ILE A 51 1.47 8.50 6.76
C ILE A 51 1.87 7.83 8.08
N ASP A 52 1.05 7.96 9.11
CA ASP A 52 1.25 7.13 10.30
C ASP A 52 0.48 5.82 10.13
N LEU A 53 1.15 4.70 10.36
CA LEU A 53 0.63 3.37 10.10
C LEU A 53 0.96 2.43 11.26
N THR A 54 -0.08 1.89 11.89
CA THR A 54 0.05 0.82 12.87
C THR A 54 -0.65 -0.42 12.34
N ILE A 55 0.04 -1.57 12.33
CA ILE A 55 -0.53 -2.86 11.95
C ILE A 55 -0.18 -3.90 13.00
N GLU A 56 -1.21 -4.47 13.58
CA GLU A 56 -1.14 -5.62 14.48
C GLU A 56 -1.79 -6.81 13.77
N GLY A 57 -1.12 -7.97 13.78
CA GLY A 57 -1.63 -9.16 13.12
C GLY A 57 -1.24 -10.43 13.86
N LYS A 58 -2.17 -11.38 13.91
CA LYS A 58 -1.95 -12.76 14.33
C LYS A 58 -2.63 -13.68 13.34
N GLY A 59 -1.99 -14.77 12.96
CA GLY A 59 -2.55 -15.72 12.02
C GLY A 59 -1.76 -17.03 11.99
N ASP A 60 -2.12 -17.84 11.04
CA ASP A 60 -1.62 -19.20 10.82
C ASP A 60 -0.27 -19.25 10.08
N VAL A 61 0.64 -18.34 10.40
CA VAL A 61 1.99 -18.21 9.79
C VAL A 61 2.83 -19.50 9.87
N HIS A 62 2.40 -20.48 10.67
CA HIS A 62 3.01 -21.81 10.71
C HIS A 62 2.68 -22.67 9.48
N ILE A 63 1.65 -22.30 8.71
CA ILE A 63 1.33 -22.89 7.40
C ILE A 63 2.22 -22.23 6.35
N ASP A 64 1.98 -20.94 6.10
CA ASP A 64 2.80 -20.02 5.33
C ASP A 64 2.41 -18.56 5.65
N HIS A 65 2.91 -17.60 4.90
CA HIS A 65 2.59 -16.19 5.11
C HIS A 65 1.40 -15.68 4.27
N HIS A 66 0.77 -16.52 3.42
CA HIS A 66 -0.20 -16.10 2.41
C HIS A 66 -1.40 -15.36 3.03
N HIS A 67 -2.12 -16.03 3.94
CA HIS A 67 -3.33 -15.45 4.54
C HIS A 67 -3.06 -14.14 5.27
N MET A 68 -1.94 -14.08 6.00
CA MET A 68 -1.54 -12.85 6.70
C MET A 68 -1.22 -11.71 5.75
N VAL A 69 -0.48 -11.96 4.68
CA VAL A 69 -0.07 -10.94 3.71
C VAL A 69 -1.26 -10.40 2.93
N GLU A 70 -2.14 -11.28 2.45
CA GLU A 70 -3.37 -10.91 1.76
C GLU A 70 -4.29 -10.11 2.68
N ASP A 71 -4.57 -10.59 3.88
CA ASP A 71 -5.48 -9.93 4.83
C ASP A 71 -4.95 -8.59 5.35
N ILE A 72 -3.63 -8.41 5.45
CA ILE A 72 -3.02 -7.11 5.72
C ILE A 72 -3.29 -6.16 4.54
N GLY A 73 -3.12 -6.61 3.30
CA GLY A 73 -3.44 -5.83 2.10
C GLY A 73 -4.90 -5.41 2.07
N ILE A 74 -5.82 -6.35 2.30
CA ILE A 74 -7.27 -6.12 2.40
C ILE A 74 -7.59 -5.05 3.46
N THR A 75 -7.08 -5.23 4.68
CA THR A 75 -7.42 -4.35 5.81
C THR A 75 -6.83 -2.96 5.63
N LEU A 76 -5.62 -2.85 5.06
CA LEU A 76 -5.02 -1.56 4.71
C LEU A 76 -5.81 -0.85 3.60
N GLY A 77 -6.28 -1.59 2.60
CA GLY A 77 -7.14 -1.05 1.55
C GLY A 77 -8.45 -0.50 2.10
N GLN A 78 -9.10 -1.22 3.01
CA GLN A 78 -10.30 -0.76 3.72
C GLN A 78 -10.03 0.51 4.55
N ALA A 79 -8.89 0.55 5.25
CA ALA A 79 -8.50 1.71 6.04
C ALA A 79 -8.26 2.94 5.15
N LEU A 80 -7.66 2.77 3.97
CA LEU A 80 -7.47 3.86 3.01
C LEU A 80 -8.82 4.39 2.48
N ASP A 81 -9.71 3.52 2.03
CA ASP A 81 -11.05 3.91 1.54
C ASP A 81 -11.83 4.68 2.61
N GLN A 82 -11.79 4.20 3.86
CA GLN A 82 -12.44 4.86 4.99
C GLN A 82 -11.83 6.23 5.32
N ALA A 83 -10.50 6.35 5.32
CA ALA A 83 -9.81 7.60 5.64
C ALA A 83 -9.99 8.66 4.55
N LEU A 84 -10.08 8.26 3.28
CA LEU A 84 -10.33 9.15 2.15
C LEU A 84 -11.77 9.67 2.09
N GLY A 85 -12.73 8.90 2.56
CA GLY A 85 -14.14 9.25 2.46
C GLY A 85 -14.60 9.43 1.00
N ASP A 86 -15.20 10.57 0.69
CA ASP A 86 -15.72 10.89 -0.65
C ASP A 86 -14.63 11.32 -1.65
N LYS A 87 -13.38 11.36 -1.24
CA LYS A 87 -12.22 11.78 -2.04
C LYS A 87 -12.29 13.23 -2.55
N SER A 88 -13.10 14.09 -1.89
CA SER A 88 -13.18 15.51 -2.22
C SER A 88 -11.87 16.24 -1.94
N GLY A 89 -11.47 17.09 -2.88
CA GLY A 89 -10.34 18.00 -2.72
C GLY A 89 -8.96 17.34 -2.71
N VAL A 90 -8.83 16.06 -3.10
CA VAL A 90 -7.53 15.40 -3.26
C VAL A 90 -7.01 15.51 -4.69
N ARG A 91 -5.70 15.30 -4.88
CA ARG A 91 -5.09 15.28 -6.22
C ARG A 91 -5.56 14.11 -7.08
N ARG A 92 -5.99 13.01 -6.46
CA ARG A 92 -6.46 11.78 -7.09
C ARG A 92 -5.38 10.93 -7.75
N TYR A 93 -4.48 11.52 -8.54
CA TYR A 93 -3.40 10.82 -9.24
C TYR A 93 -2.08 11.01 -8.53
N GLY A 94 -1.33 9.92 -8.38
CA GLY A 94 0.01 9.99 -7.87
C GLY A 94 0.94 9.05 -8.62
N HIS A 95 2.20 9.44 -8.73
CA HIS A 95 3.22 8.60 -9.35
C HIS A 95 4.58 8.85 -8.73
N ALA A 96 5.45 7.85 -8.82
CA ALA A 96 6.84 7.98 -8.42
C ALA A 96 7.73 7.02 -9.20
N TYR A 97 8.95 7.46 -9.50
CA TYR A 97 10.08 6.62 -9.86
C TYR A 97 11.05 6.64 -8.69
N VAL A 98 11.37 5.48 -8.14
CA VAL A 98 12.29 5.38 -7.01
C VAL A 98 13.42 4.42 -7.33
N PRO A 99 14.69 4.88 -7.26
CA PRO A 99 15.85 4.03 -7.39
C PRO A 99 16.33 3.50 -6.02
N LEU A 100 16.97 2.36 -6.04
CA LEU A 100 17.86 1.86 -4.99
C LEU A 100 18.99 1.10 -5.67
N ASP A 101 20.17 1.67 -5.63
CA ASP A 101 21.34 1.18 -6.36
C ASP A 101 21.01 0.87 -7.85
N GLU A 102 21.02 -0.40 -8.24
CA GLU A 102 20.77 -0.85 -9.61
C GLU A 102 19.28 -1.05 -9.93
N ALA A 103 18.41 -1.03 -8.92
CA ALA A 103 16.97 -1.20 -9.10
C ALA A 103 16.26 0.16 -9.30
N LEU A 104 15.27 0.16 -10.15
CA LEU A 104 14.38 1.31 -10.40
C LEU A 104 12.97 0.81 -10.61
N THR A 105 12.04 1.26 -9.81
CA THR A 105 10.61 0.93 -9.94
C THR A 105 9.77 2.18 -10.15
N ARG A 106 8.78 2.06 -11.06
CA ARG A 106 7.73 3.05 -11.28
C ARG A 106 6.44 2.57 -10.63
N VAL A 107 5.75 3.46 -9.93
CA VAL A 107 4.39 3.23 -9.42
C VAL A 107 3.50 4.38 -9.84
N VAL A 108 2.27 4.05 -10.28
CA VAL A 108 1.22 5.04 -10.61
C VAL A 108 -0.07 4.59 -9.93
N VAL A 109 -0.74 5.51 -9.25
CA VAL A 109 -2.03 5.26 -8.58
C VAL A 109 -3.08 6.26 -9.04
N ASP A 110 -4.30 5.75 -9.27
CA ASP A 110 -5.52 6.54 -9.45
C ASP A 110 -6.54 6.14 -8.37
N LEU A 111 -6.98 7.09 -7.56
CA LEU A 111 -8.04 6.90 -6.56
C LEU A 111 -9.41 6.80 -7.25
N SER A 112 -9.52 5.95 -8.24
CA SER A 112 -10.56 5.88 -9.27
C SER A 112 -11.94 5.41 -8.80
N GLY A 113 -12.05 4.88 -7.57
CA GLY A 113 -13.27 4.18 -7.12
C GLY A 113 -13.45 2.79 -7.74
N ARG A 114 -12.50 2.32 -8.55
CA ARG A 114 -12.54 1.02 -9.24
C ARG A 114 -11.26 0.24 -8.99
N PRO A 115 -11.34 -1.02 -8.53
CA PRO A 115 -10.15 -1.84 -8.35
C PRO A 115 -9.51 -2.20 -9.70
N GLY A 116 -8.18 -2.13 -9.76
CA GLY A 116 -7.40 -2.57 -10.90
C GLY A 116 -5.92 -2.65 -10.53
N LEU A 117 -5.28 -3.77 -10.82
CA LEU A 117 -3.86 -3.99 -10.57
C LEU A 117 -3.15 -4.40 -11.86
N GLU A 118 -2.20 -3.58 -12.30
CA GLU A 118 -1.19 -3.94 -13.30
C GLU A 118 0.13 -4.17 -12.56
N TYR A 119 0.53 -5.43 -12.47
CA TYR A 119 1.67 -5.85 -11.65
C TYR A 119 2.79 -6.39 -12.53
N GLY A 120 3.83 -5.59 -12.69
CA GLY A 120 5.00 -5.88 -13.51
C GLY A 120 6.31 -5.98 -12.69
N LEU A 121 6.26 -6.54 -11.47
CA LEU A 121 7.47 -6.87 -10.73
C LEU A 121 7.92 -8.29 -11.10
N GLU A 122 9.16 -8.39 -11.56
CA GLU A 122 9.82 -9.66 -11.82
C GLU A 122 11.01 -9.81 -10.87
N PHE A 123 11.07 -10.94 -10.17
CA PHE A 123 12.10 -11.20 -9.20
C PHE A 123 13.09 -12.27 -9.69
N PRO A 124 14.40 -12.08 -9.51
CA PRO A 124 15.42 -13.05 -9.95
C PRO A 124 15.47 -14.31 -9.08
N ARG A 125 14.74 -14.35 -8.00
CA ARG A 125 14.62 -15.50 -7.07
C ARG A 125 13.27 -15.46 -6.36
N ALA A 126 12.78 -16.63 -5.95
CA ALA A 126 11.48 -16.81 -5.32
C ALA A 126 11.38 -16.27 -3.89
N ARG A 127 12.51 -16.09 -3.18
CA ARG A 127 12.50 -15.70 -1.76
C ARG A 127 13.55 -14.65 -1.42
N VAL A 128 13.20 -13.81 -0.45
CA VAL A 128 14.12 -12.93 0.29
C VAL A 128 14.02 -13.33 1.76
N ALA A 129 15.09 -13.86 2.34
CA ALA A 129 15.05 -14.58 3.61
C ALA A 129 13.94 -15.66 3.59
N GLU A 130 13.07 -15.68 4.57
CA GLU A 130 11.94 -16.63 4.65
C GLU A 130 10.68 -16.15 3.90
N PHE A 131 10.72 -14.96 3.26
CA PHE A 131 9.56 -14.35 2.60
C PHE A 131 9.51 -14.74 1.12
N ASP A 132 8.37 -15.29 0.69
CA ASP A 132 8.10 -15.61 -0.71
C ASP A 132 7.67 -14.33 -1.46
N VAL A 133 8.39 -13.98 -2.53
CA VAL A 133 8.17 -12.71 -3.25
C VAL A 133 6.85 -12.67 -4.03
N ASP A 134 6.26 -13.82 -4.34
CA ASP A 134 4.95 -13.91 -5.00
C ASP A 134 3.84 -13.32 -4.13
N LEU A 135 4.02 -13.32 -2.81
CA LEU A 135 3.06 -12.76 -1.86
C LEU A 135 2.91 -11.24 -1.97
N PHE A 136 3.85 -10.54 -2.58
CA PHE A 136 3.67 -9.10 -2.84
C PHE A 136 2.51 -8.83 -3.80
N ARG A 137 2.28 -9.72 -4.76
CA ARG A 137 1.13 -9.60 -5.66
C ARG A 137 -0.18 -9.75 -4.89
N GLU A 138 -0.25 -10.70 -3.96
CA GLU A 138 -1.44 -10.91 -3.12
C GLU A 138 -1.70 -9.71 -2.20
N PHE A 139 -0.65 -9.14 -1.61
CA PHE A 139 -0.75 -7.89 -0.84
C PHE A 139 -1.36 -6.76 -1.67
N PHE A 140 -0.81 -6.48 -2.86
CA PHE A 140 -1.29 -5.38 -3.70
C PHE A 140 -2.68 -5.66 -4.27
N GLN A 141 -3.00 -6.92 -4.59
CA GLN A 141 -4.33 -7.30 -5.06
C GLN A 141 -5.39 -7.11 -3.96
N GLY A 142 -5.11 -7.58 -2.75
CA GLY A 142 -5.95 -7.34 -1.57
C GLY A 142 -6.16 -5.85 -1.33
N PHE A 143 -5.08 -5.08 -1.38
CA PHE A 143 -5.13 -3.63 -1.21
C PHE A 143 -6.00 -2.92 -2.27
N VAL A 144 -5.76 -3.13 -3.57
CA VAL A 144 -6.50 -2.41 -4.63
C VAL A 144 -7.97 -2.75 -4.65
N ASN A 145 -8.33 -4.01 -4.35
CA ASN A 145 -9.71 -4.45 -4.32
C ASN A 145 -10.53 -3.71 -3.24
N HIS A 146 -9.91 -3.40 -2.11
CA HIS A 146 -10.60 -2.83 -0.95
C HIS A 146 -10.38 -1.31 -0.81
N ALA A 147 -9.28 -0.78 -1.32
CA ALA A 147 -9.07 0.65 -1.48
C ALA A 147 -9.85 1.23 -2.68
N LYS A 148 -10.32 0.38 -3.59
CA LYS A 148 -11.02 0.76 -4.83
C LYS A 148 -10.18 1.73 -5.65
N VAL A 149 -8.92 1.37 -5.88
CA VAL A 149 -7.95 2.16 -6.65
C VAL A 149 -7.46 1.38 -7.85
N THR A 150 -6.98 2.10 -8.85
CA THR A 150 -6.20 1.51 -9.95
C THR A 150 -4.73 1.75 -9.64
N LEU A 151 -3.94 0.67 -9.66
CA LEU A 151 -2.52 0.69 -9.31
C LEU A 151 -1.69 0.00 -10.39
N HIS A 152 -0.68 0.68 -10.90
CA HIS A 152 0.34 0.14 -11.79
C HIS A 152 1.68 0.12 -11.07
N ILE A 153 2.36 -1.02 -11.09
CA ILE A 153 3.69 -1.20 -10.49
C ILE A 153 4.58 -1.86 -11.54
N ASP A 154 5.62 -1.16 -11.99
CA ASP A 154 6.52 -1.66 -13.01
C ASP A 154 7.97 -1.61 -12.51
N ASN A 155 8.65 -2.74 -12.53
CA ASN A 155 10.08 -2.79 -12.36
C ASN A 155 10.76 -2.39 -13.69
N VAL A 156 11.33 -1.18 -13.73
CA VAL A 156 12.02 -0.67 -14.93
C VAL A 156 13.36 -1.39 -15.11
N ARG A 157 14.06 -1.66 -14.01
CA ARG A 157 15.28 -2.45 -13.94
C ARG A 157 15.56 -2.88 -12.50
N GLY A 158 16.36 -3.93 -12.33
CA GLY A 158 16.82 -4.43 -11.04
C GLY A 158 17.34 -5.86 -11.18
N ARG A 159 18.22 -6.26 -10.27
CA ARG A 159 18.82 -7.60 -10.22
C ARG A 159 18.82 -8.19 -8.82
N ASN A 160 18.67 -7.36 -7.80
CA ASN A 160 18.56 -7.78 -6.42
C ASN A 160 17.08 -7.79 -6.00
N ALA A 161 16.55 -8.94 -5.61
CA ALA A 161 15.16 -9.11 -5.23
C ALA A 161 14.74 -8.20 -4.06
N HIS A 162 15.63 -7.96 -3.08
CA HIS A 162 15.39 -7.02 -1.98
C HIS A 162 15.24 -5.59 -2.52
N HIS A 163 16.18 -5.13 -3.36
CA HIS A 163 16.13 -3.78 -3.93
C HIS A 163 14.89 -3.56 -4.81
N ILE A 164 14.49 -4.57 -5.58
CA ILE A 164 13.24 -4.52 -6.38
C ILE A 164 12.03 -4.35 -5.47
N ALA A 165 11.90 -5.17 -4.43
CA ALA A 165 10.80 -5.06 -3.47
C ALA A 165 10.79 -3.69 -2.78
N GLU A 166 11.93 -3.28 -2.24
CA GLU A 166 12.03 -2.02 -1.48
C GLU A 166 11.75 -0.80 -2.35
N THR A 167 12.24 -0.76 -3.61
CA THR A 167 11.90 0.33 -4.54
C THR A 167 10.42 0.38 -4.87
N ALA A 168 9.75 -0.77 -4.97
CA ALA A 168 8.31 -0.84 -5.22
C ALA A 168 7.51 -0.24 -4.05
N PHE A 169 7.83 -0.61 -2.82
CA PHE A 169 7.13 -0.10 -1.63
C PHE A 169 7.45 1.39 -1.36
N LYS A 170 8.68 1.83 -1.58
CA LYS A 170 9.05 3.26 -1.54
C LYS A 170 8.30 4.07 -2.59
N ALA A 171 8.25 3.58 -3.83
CA ALA A 171 7.54 4.24 -4.93
C ALA A 171 6.03 4.26 -4.67
N PHE A 172 5.46 3.18 -4.14
CA PHE A 172 4.07 3.11 -3.73
C PHE A 172 3.74 4.14 -2.65
N GLY A 173 4.53 4.22 -1.58
CA GLY A 173 4.33 5.23 -0.52
C GLY A 173 4.36 6.66 -1.08
N ARG A 174 5.32 6.99 -1.97
CA ARG A 174 5.40 8.31 -2.58
C ARG A 174 4.25 8.61 -3.55
N ALA A 175 3.85 7.65 -4.35
CA ALA A 175 2.71 7.78 -5.26
C ALA A 175 1.40 7.98 -4.48
N LEU A 176 1.22 7.19 -3.41
CA LEU A 176 0.07 7.32 -2.52
C LEU A 176 0.02 8.71 -1.86
N ARG A 177 1.15 9.17 -1.29
CA ARG A 177 1.25 10.52 -0.72
C ARG A 177 0.80 11.58 -1.71
N MET A 178 1.30 11.54 -2.95
CA MET A 178 0.92 12.50 -3.98
C MET A 178 -0.57 12.43 -4.30
N ALA A 179 -1.15 11.22 -4.42
CA ALA A 179 -2.56 11.04 -4.77
C ALA A 179 -3.52 11.54 -3.69
N VAL A 180 -3.18 11.32 -2.41
CA VAL A 180 -4.03 11.71 -1.27
C VAL A 180 -3.82 13.16 -0.84
N GLU A 181 -2.79 13.84 -1.35
CA GLU A 181 -2.47 15.21 -0.98
C GLU A 181 -3.63 16.15 -1.35
N PRO A 182 -4.06 17.04 -0.42
CA PRO A 182 -5.07 18.03 -0.74
C PRO A 182 -4.60 18.97 -1.87
N ASP A 183 -5.47 19.24 -2.84
CA ASP A 183 -5.25 20.29 -3.85
C ASP A 183 -6.10 21.52 -3.49
N ALA A 184 -5.45 22.60 -3.10
CA ALA A 184 -6.12 23.84 -2.69
C ALA A 184 -6.98 24.47 -3.81
N ARG A 185 -6.77 24.08 -5.06
CA ARG A 185 -7.54 24.54 -6.22
C ARG A 185 -8.70 23.62 -6.59
N ALA A 186 -8.73 22.39 -6.03
CA ALA A 186 -9.80 21.42 -6.30
C ALA A 186 -10.99 21.68 -5.37
N THR A 187 -12.16 21.91 -5.96
CA THR A 187 -13.43 22.01 -5.23
C THR A 187 -14.30 20.79 -5.56
N GLY A 188 -14.50 19.91 -4.56
CA GLY A 188 -15.30 18.69 -4.72
C GLY A 188 -14.51 17.48 -5.22
N VAL A 189 -15.23 16.48 -5.73
CA VAL A 189 -14.66 15.22 -6.21
C VAL A 189 -13.94 15.44 -7.55
N PRO A 190 -12.67 15.02 -7.70
CA PRO A 190 -11.88 15.28 -8.90
C PRO A 190 -12.26 14.32 -10.06
N SER A 191 -13.49 14.42 -10.52
CA SER A 191 -14.07 13.61 -11.59
C SER A 191 -15.06 14.42 -12.41
N THR A 192 -14.98 14.33 -13.74
CA THR A 192 -15.97 14.93 -14.65
C THR A 192 -17.38 14.33 -14.50
N LYS A 193 -17.47 13.16 -13.84
CA LYS A 193 -18.74 12.48 -13.51
C LYS A 193 -19.35 12.97 -12.19
N GLY A 194 -18.60 13.75 -11.39
CA GLY A 194 -19.01 14.20 -10.05
C GLY A 194 -18.96 13.14 -8.95
N THR A 195 -18.52 11.92 -9.27
CA THR A 195 -18.35 10.78 -8.33
C THR A 195 -17.11 9.97 -8.65
N LEU A 196 -16.57 9.26 -7.65
CA LEU A 196 -15.48 8.27 -7.75
C LEU A 196 -15.85 7.00 -6.99
#